data_d171dd5d4ef9a5b3c574ccc20674b32e
#
_entry.id   d171dd5d4ef9a5b3c574ccc20674b32e
#
_cell.length_a   1.000
_cell.length_b   1.000
_cell.length_c   1.000
_cell.angle_alpha   90.00
_cell.angle_beta   90.00
_cell.angle_gamma   90.00
#
_symmetry.space_group_name_H-M   'P 1'
#
loop_
_entity.id
_entity.type
_entity.pdbx_description
1 polymer ?
#
loop_
_entity_poly.entity_id
_entity_poly.type
_entity_poly.pdbx_seq_one_letter_code
_entity_poly.pdbx_strand_id
1 'polypeptide(L)'
;MLKQMEGSHAVAKAVALCRPEVICAYPISPQTHIVEGIGEMVKSGELHDCEFINVESEFAAMSVAIGSSAAGARTYTATASQGLLFMVEAVYNASGLGLPIVMTVANRAIGSPINIWNDHSDSISQRDSG
;
A
#
# COMPACT_ATOMS: atom_id res chain seq x y z
N MET A 1 5.98 -11.25 -24.19
CA MET A 1 4.87 -10.72 -24.99
C MET A 1 4.43 -9.39 -24.37
N LEU A 2 4.35 -8.30 -25.13
CA LEU A 2 3.83 -7.03 -24.63
C LEU A 2 2.32 -7.14 -24.42
N LYS A 3 1.82 -6.66 -23.27
CA LYS A 3 0.40 -6.66 -22.91
C LYS A 3 0.01 -5.26 -22.45
N GLN A 4 -1.07 -4.73 -23.02
CA GLN A 4 -1.67 -3.48 -22.58
C GLN A 4 -2.51 -3.75 -21.32
N MET A 5 -2.34 -2.92 -20.28
CA MET A 5 -3.15 -3.00 -19.05
C MET A 5 -3.18 -1.64 -18.34
N GLU A 6 -4.12 -1.47 -17.43
CA GLU A 6 -4.15 -0.28 -16.58
C GLU A 6 -2.94 -0.22 -15.63
N GLY A 7 -2.52 0.99 -15.26
CA GLY A 7 -1.39 1.18 -14.35
C GLY A 7 -1.58 0.51 -12.99
N SER A 8 -2.77 0.56 -12.42
CA SER A 8 -3.12 -0.12 -11.18
C SER A 8 -2.92 -1.65 -11.25
N HIS A 9 -3.35 -2.27 -12.35
CA HIS A 9 -3.14 -3.70 -12.59
C HIS A 9 -1.66 -4.03 -12.83
N ALA A 10 -0.91 -3.13 -13.48
CA ALA A 10 0.53 -3.31 -13.66
C ALA A 10 1.27 -3.30 -12.31
N VAL A 11 0.89 -2.38 -11.41
CA VAL A 11 1.43 -2.34 -10.05
C VAL A 11 1.06 -3.61 -9.29
N ALA A 12 -0.21 -4.03 -9.31
CA ALA A 12 -0.66 -5.25 -8.65
C ALA A 12 0.14 -6.49 -9.11
N LYS A 13 0.36 -6.64 -10.42
CA LYS A 13 1.19 -7.72 -10.97
C LYS A 13 2.66 -7.62 -10.57
N ALA A 14 3.23 -6.42 -10.53
CA ALA A 14 4.60 -6.21 -10.07
C ALA A 14 4.76 -6.61 -8.60
N VAL A 15 3.79 -6.24 -7.75
CA VAL A 15 3.75 -6.65 -6.35
C VAL A 15 3.69 -8.18 -6.22
N ALA A 16 2.81 -8.83 -6.98
CA ALA A 16 2.70 -10.30 -6.98
C ALA A 16 4.02 -10.99 -7.37
N LEU A 17 4.76 -10.45 -8.34
CA LEU A 17 6.10 -10.95 -8.71
C LEU A 17 7.12 -10.85 -7.58
N CYS A 18 6.95 -9.90 -6.66
CA CYS A 18 7.79 -9.76 -5.47
C CYS A 18 7.46 -10.77 -4.37
N ARG A 19 6.38 -11.53 -4.52
CA ARG A 19 5.93 -12.58 -3.58
C ARG A 19 5.82 -12.06 -2.14
N PRO A 20 4.98 -11.06 -1.86
CA PRO A 20 4.72 -10.66 -0.48
C PRO A 20 4.07 -11.80 0.29
N GLU A 21 4.40 -11.93 1.56
CA GLU A 21 3.81 -12.92 2.47
C GLU A 21 2.63 -12.34 3.24
N VAL A 22 2.64 -11.01 3.44
CA VAL A 22 1.53 -10.27 4.06
C VAL A 22 1.21 -9.03 3.26
N ILE A 23 -0.05 -8.85 2.94
CA ILE A 23 -0.61 -7.64 2.34
C ILE A 23 -1.69 -7.12 3.28
N CYS A 24 -1.59 -5.87 3.66
CA CYS A 24 -2.58 -5.22 4.50
C CYS A 24 -2.90 -3.84 3.94
N ALA A 25 -4.16 -3.54 3.75
CA ALA A 25 -4.58 -2.25 3.21
C ALA A 25 -5.99 -1.87 3.64
N TYR A 26 -6.25 -0.57 3.64
CA TYR A 26 -7.57 0.01 3.73
C TYR A 26 -7.88 0.75 2.43
N PRO A 27 -9.01 0.45 1.75
CA PRO A 27 -9.30 1.01 0.44
C PRO A 27 -9.50 2.53 0.46
N ILE A 28 -8.81 3.22 -0.44
CA ILE A 28 -8.97 4.65 -0.70
C ILE A 28 -8.73 4.94 -2.18
N SER A 29 -9.59 5.74 -2.82
CA SER A 29 -9.38 6.10 -4.24
C SER A 29 -8.16 7.00 -4.43
N PRO A 30 -7.33 6.78 -5.48
CA PRO A 30 -7.46 5.79 -6.55
C PRO A 30 -6.71 4.46 -6.29
N GLN A 31 -6.21 4.21 -5.10
CA GLN A 31 -5.45 3.02 -4.73
C GLN A 31 -6.28 1.72 -4.75
N THR A 32 -7.59 1.80 -4.57
CA THR A 32 -8.50 0.64 -4.43
C THR A 32 -8.30 -0.41 -5.52
N HIS A 33 -8.13 -0.01 -6.78
CA HIS A 33 -7.92 -0.94 -7.90
C HIS A 33 -6.64 -1.78 -7.77
N ILE A 34 -5.60 -1.25 -7.13
CA ILE A 34 -4.36 -2.00 -6.85
C ILE A 34 -4.66 -3.11 -5.84
N VAL A 35 -5.31 -2.74 -4.75
CA VAL A 35 -5.62 -3.66 -3.63
C VAL A 35 -6.61 -4.75 -4.06
N GLU A 36 -7.66 -4.38 -4.79
CA GLU A 36 -8.63 -5.32 -5.35
C GLU A 36 -7.94 -6.32 -6.30
N GLY A 37 -7.11 -5.82 -7.22
CA GLY A 37 -6.38 -6.67 -8.15
C GLY A 37 -5.45 -7.67 -7.45
N ILE A 38 -4.77 -7.26 -6.38
CA ILE A 38 -3.94 -8.17 -5.59
C ILE A 38 -4.81 -9.16 -4.81
N GLY A 39 -5.90 -8.69 -4.19
CA GLY A 39 -6.84 -9.54 -3.47
C GLY A 39 -7.45 -10.64 -4.33
N GLU A 40 -7.76 -10.33 -5.59
CA GLU A 40 -8.22 -11.33 -6.57
C GLU A 40 -7.15 -12.38 -6.87
N MET A 41 -5.87 -11.97 -6.99
CA MET A 41 -4.76 -12.93 -7.21
C MET A 41 -4.57 -13.86 -6.01
N VAL A 42 -4.70 -13.36 -4.78
CA VAL A 42 -4.66 -14.19 -3.56
C VAL A 42 -5.84 -15.16 -3.56
N LYS A 43 -7.05 -14.67 -3.79
CA LYS A 43 -8.28 -15.47 -3.78
C LYS A 43 -8.30 -16.55 -4.87
N SER A 44 -7.75 -16.26 -6.04
CA SER A 44 -7.65 -17.23 -7.15
C SER A 44 -6.52 -18.25 -6.99
N GLY A 45 -5.61 -18.04 -6.04
CA GLY A 45 -4.41 -18.84 -5.86
C GLY A 45 -3.27 -18.49 -6.84
N GLU A 46 -3.40 -17.43 -7.64
CA GLU A 46 -2.30 -16.91 -8.47
C GLU A 46 -1.14 -16.42 -7.59
N LEU A 47 -1.47 -15.77 -6.49
CA LEU A 47 -0.54 -15.39 -5.43
C LEU A 47 -0.81 -16.28 -4.20
N HIS A 48 -0.09 -17.39 -4.11
CA HIS A 48 -0.13 -18.33 -3.00
C HIS A 48 0.89 -17.93 -1.91
N ASP A 49 0.77 -18.54 -0.73
CA ASP A 49 1.61 -18.25 0.44
C ASP A 49 1.59 -16.78 0.87
N CYS A 50 0.44 -16.12 0.71
CA CYS A 50 0.23 -14.73 1.00
C CYS A 50 -1.07 -14.52 1.79
N GLU A 51 -0.97 -13.91 2.95
CA GLU A 51 -2.12 -13.48 3.75
C GLU A 51 -2.57 -12.09 3.34
N PHE A 52 -3.82 -11.95 2.94
CA PHE A 52 -4.44 -10.67 2.64
C PHE A 52 -5.33 -10.24 3.80
N ILE A 53 -4.89 -9.20 4.52
CA ILE A 53 -5.54 -8.75 5.75
C ILE A 53 -6.29 -7.43 5.48
N ASN A 54 -7.62 -7.50 5.52
CA ASN A 54 -8.46 -6.32 5.54
C ASN A 54 -8.43 -5.69 6.94
N VAL A 55 -8.25 -4.40 6.99
CA VAL A 55 -8.17 -3.62 8.22
C VAL A 55 -9.22 -2.50 8.25
N GLU A 56 -9.37 -1.86 9.38
CA GLU A 56 -10.44 -0.87 9.63
C GLU A 56 -9.98 0.58 9.38
N SER A 57 -8.68 0.78 9.14
CA SER A 57 -8.11 2.10 8.85
C SER A 57 -6.71 1.98 8.26
N GLU A 58 -6.22 3.07 7.69
CA GLU A 58 -4.84 3.15 7.18
C GLU A 58 -3.81 3.05 8.30
N PHE A 59 -4.11 3.60 9.48
CA PHE A 59 -3.24 3.44 10.65
C PHE A 59 -3.13 1.98 11.07
N ALA A 60 -4.24 1.23 11.05
CA ALA A 60 -4.24 -0.20 11.31
C ALA A 60 -3.46 -0.97 10.24
N ALA A 61 -3.57 -0.57 8.96
CA ALA A 61 -2.80 -1.20 7.88
C ALA A 61 -1.30 -1.09 8.14
N MET A 62 -0.79 0.10 8.45
CA MET A 62 0.64 0.28 8.73
C MET A 62 1.05 -0.43 10.02
N SER A 63 0.19 -0.49 11.03
CA SER A 63 0.47 -1.23 12.28
C SER A 63 0.61 -2.74 12.04
N VAL A 64 -0.25 -3.32 11.20
CA VAL A 64 -0.13 -4.72 10.76
C VAL A 64 1.16 -4.92 9.96
N ALA A 65 1.48 -3.99 9.05
CA ALA A 65 2.70 -4.05 8.25
C ALA A 65 3.96 -4.03 9.14
N ILE A 66 3.98 -3.19 10.18
CA ILE A 66 5.08 -3.15 11.16
C ILE A 66 5.22 -4.50 11.87
N GLY A 67 4.13 -5.03 12.42
CA GLY A 67 4.16 -6.30 13.13
C GLY A 67 4.60 -7.47 12.26
N SER A 68 4.07 -7.56 11.05
CA SER A 68 4.42 -8.61 10.08
C SER A 68 5.87 -8.51 9.64
N SER A 69 6.33 -7.31 9.31
CA SER A 69 7.72 -7.06 8.89
C SER A 69 8.72 -7.33 10.02
N ALA A 70 8.38 -6.94 11.25
CA ALA A 70 9.19 -7.23 12.43
C ALA A 70 9.29 -8.74 12.71
N ALA A 71 8.25 -9.53 12.37
CA ALA A 71 8.26 -10.97 12.41
C ALA A 71 9.04 -11.64 11.26
N GLY A 72 9.57 -10.85 10.32
CA GLY A 72 10.38 -11.32 9.21
C GLY A 72 9.61 -11.57 7.91
N ALA A 73 8.29 -11.28 7.87
CA ALA A 73 7.50 -11.43 6.66
C ALA A 73 7.78 -10.31 5.64
N ARG A 74 7.80 -10.65 4.36
CA ARG A 74 7.81 -9.68 3.26
C ARG A 74 6.44 -9.02 3.17
N THR A 75 6.38 -7.75 3.53
CA THR A 75 5.13 -7.04 3.75
C THR A 75 4.92 -5.92 2.73
N TYR A 76 3.68 -5.80 2.27
CA TYR A 76 3.26 -4.75 1.36
C TYR A 76 1.98 -4.06 1.86
N THR A 77 1.91 -2.76 1.64
CA THR A 77 0.69 -1.97 1.82
C THR A 77 0.51 -0.96 0.68
N ALA A 78 -0.66 -0.36 0.57
CA ALA A 78 -0.94 0.69 -0.39
C ALA A 78 -1.92 1.70 0.20
N THR A 79 -1.76 2.96 -0.17
CA THR A 79 -2.60 4.06 0.31
C THR A 79 -2.64 5.22 -0.69
N ALA A 80 -3.29 6.32 -0.32
CA ALA A 80 -3.34 7.59 -1.04
C ALA A 80 -3.67 8.73 -0.08
N SER A 81 -3.25 9.95 -0.38
CA SER A 81 -3.78 11.19 0.17
C SER A 81 -3.92 11.18 1.71
N GLN A 82 -5.15 11.40 2.20
CA GLN A 82 -5.45 11.43 3.64
C GLN A 82 -5.12 10.11 4.35
N GLY A 83 -5.18 8.98 3.64
CA GLY A 83 -4.79 7.70 4.22
C GLY A 83 -3.32 7.67 4.59
N LEU A 84 -2.45 8.24 3.75
CA LEU A 84 -1.02 8.40 4.09
C LEU A 84 -0.84 9.31 5.30
N LEU A 85 -1.56 10.43 5.36
CA LEU A 85 -1.49 11.33 6.52
C LEU A 85 -2.01 10.68 7.80
N PHE A 86 -3.05 9.84 7.68
CA PHE A 86 -3.61 9.15 8.85
C PHE A 86 -2.65 8.11 9.43
N MET A 87 -1.75 7.54 8.64
CA MET A 87 -0.76 6.56 9.12
C MET A 87 0.62 7.16 9.43
N VAL A 88 0.79 8.48 9.38
CA VAL A 88 2.09 9.17 9.49
C VAL A 88 2.88 8.73 10.73
N GLU A 89 2.28 8.69 11.90
CA GLU A 89 2.95 8.25 13.13
C GLU A 89 3.53 6.83 12.98
N ALA A 90 2.74 5.92 12.40
CA ALA A 90 3.18 4.56 12.15
C ALA A 90 4.29 4.49 11.09
N VAL A 91 4.28 5.39 10.09
CA VAL A 91 5.38 5.50 9.11
C VAL A 91 6.69 5.89 9.78
N TYR A 92 6.67 6.88 10.68
CA TYR A 92 7.85 7.23 11.49
C TYR A 92 8.34 6.05 12.34
N ASN A 93 7.42 5.31 12.95
CA ASN A 93 7.76 4.13 13.74
C ASN A 93 8.41 3.04 12.88
N ALA A 94 7.85 2.75 11.69
CA ALA A 94 8.42 1.79 10.75
C ALA A 94 9.83 2.18 10.32
N SER A 95 10.04 3.46 10.01
CA SER A 95 11.34 4.02 9.65
C SER A 95 12.34 3.92 10.81
N GLY A 96 11.95 4.35 12.01
CA GLY A 96 12.80 4.29 13.21
C GLY A 96 13.20 2.87 13.60
N LEU A 97 12.36 1.89 13.29
CA LEU A 97 12.64 0.46 13.49
C LEU A 97 13.45 -0.16 12.33
N GLY A 98 13.66 0.57 11.25
CA GLY A 98 14.38 0.08 10.06
C GLY A 98 13.68 -1.09 9.35
N LEU A 99 12.35 -1.13 9.34
CA LEU A 99 11.59 -2.24 8.78
C LEU A 99 11.46 -2.15 7.26
N PRO A 100 11.76 -3.23 6.51
CA PRO A 100 11.71 -3.26 5.05
C PRO A 100 10.27 -3.42 4.54
N ILE A 101 9.46 -2.40 4.71
CA ILE A 101 8.07 -2.35 4.22
C ILE A 101 8.03 -1.63 2.87
N VAL A 102 7.33 -2.20 1.89
CA VAL A 102 7.06 -1.53 0.62
C VAL A 102 5.63 -1.00 0.63
N MET A 103 5.50 0.29 0.33
CA MET A 103 4.20 0.96 0.24
C MET A 103 4.04 1.64 -1.12
N THR A 104 2.91 1.40 -1.78
CA THR A 104 2.51 2.19 -2.95
C THR A 104 1.61 3.34 -2.52
N VAL A 105 1.96 4.56 -2.94
CA VAL A 105 1.09 5.72 -2.80
C VAL A 105 0.51 6.08 -4.15
N ALA A 106 -0.80 5.92 -4.30
CA ALA A 106 -1.53 6.36 -5.49
C ALA A 106 -1.89 7.84 -5.32
N ASN A 107 -0.98 8.71 -5.73
CA ASN A 107 -0.99 10.13 -5.43
C ASN A 107 -2.27 10.86 -5.84
N ARG A 108 -2.81 11.67 -4.95
CA ARG A 108 -3.87 12.65 -5.21
C ARG A 108 -3.81 13.80 -4.20
N ALA A 109 -4.61 14.86 -4.41
CA ALA A 109 -4.71 15.99 -3.51
C ALA A 109 -5.11 15.59 -2.08
N ILE A 110 -4.44 16.18 -1.09
CA ILE A 110 -4.66 15.90 0.34
C ILE A 110 -5.94 16.56 0.87
N GLY A 111 -6.19 17.78 0.51
CA GLY A 111 -7.26 18.59 1.09
C GLY A 111 -8.23 19.15 0.06
N SER A 112 -9.12 20.03 0.51
CA SER A 112 -10.06 20.72 -0.38
C SER A 112 -9.35 21.81 -1.20
N PRO A 113 -9.68 21.93 -2.52
CA PRO A 113 -10.61 21.07 -3.25
C PRO A 113 -10.04 19.67 -3.51
N ILE A 114 -10.75 18.64 -3.04
CA ILE A 114 -10.35 17.25 -3.24
C ILE A 114 -10.59 16.83 -4.69
N ASN A 115 -9.62 16.14 -5.27
CA ASN A 115 -9.73 15.54 -6.59
C ASN A 115 -8.82 14.30 -6.67
N ILE A 116 -9.06 13.45 -7.68
CA ILE A 116 -8.26 12.25 -7.93
C ILE A 116 -7.18 12.45 -8.99
N TRP A 117 -6.96 13.69 -9.40
CA TRP A 117 -5.91 14.02 -10.36
C TRP A 117 -4.54 13.85 -9.71
N ASN A 118 -3.56 13.69 -10.57
CA ASN A 118 -2.18 13.53 -10.17
C ASN A 118 -1.67 14.77 -9.40
N ASP A 119 -1.50 14.60 -8.10
CA ASP A 119 -0.97 15.59 -7.17
C ASP A 119 -0.05 14.85 -6.20
N HIS A 120 1.20 15.28 -6.08
CA HIS A 120 2.21 14.60 -5.28
C HIS A 120 2.36 15.17 -3.86
N SER A 121 1.47 16.06 -3.43
CA SER A 121 1.54 16.68 -2.10
C SER A 121 1.51 15.66 -0.97
N ASP A 122 0.80 14.56 -1.14
CA ASP A 122 0.74 13.47 -0.17
C ASP A 122 2.10 12.79 0.04
N SER A 123 2.73 12.27 -1.00
CA SER A 123 4.05 11.63 -0.88
C SER A 123 5.17 12.62 -0.54
N ILE A 124 5.12 13.84 -1.08
CA ILE A 124 6.10 14.89 -0.75
C ILE A 124 6.03 15.26 0.74
N SER A 125 4.84 15.25 1.35
CA SER A 125 4.68 15.52 2.78
C SER A 125 5.44 14.54 3.68
N GLN A 126 5.78 13.36 3.16
CA GLN A 126 6.48 12.29 3.89
C GLN A 126 7.96 12.14 3.50
N ARG A 127 8.49 13.05 2.67
CA ARG A 127 9.89 12.98 2.21
C ARG A 127 10.91 12.89 3.33
N ASP A 128 10.64 13.54 4.44
CA ASP A 128 11.55 13.64 5.57
C ASP A 128 11.08 12.78 6.78
N SER A 129 10.35 11.69 6.54
CA SER A 129 9.83 10.80 7.58
C SER A 129 10.83 9.73 8.07
N GLY A 130 12.09 9.82 7.65
CA GLY A 130 13.19 8.97 8.13
C GLY A 130 13.93 8.20 7.07
#